data_5bd4f94bd82fc4b53660a4614f372353
#
_entry.id   5bd4f94bd82fc4b53660a4614f372353
#
_cell.length_a   1.000
_cell.length_b   1.000
_cell.length_c   1.000
_cell.angle_alpha   90.00
_cell.angle_beta   90.00
_cell.angle_gamma   90.00
#
_symmetry.space_group_name_H-M   'P 1'
#
loop_
_entity.id
_entity.type
_entity.pdbx_description
1 polymer ?
#
loop_
_entity_poly.entity_id
_entity_poly.type
_entity_poly.pdbx_seq_one_letter_code
_entity_poly.pdbx_strand_id
1 'polypeptide(L)' 'MLNMFMSKKEKLAKREALSKEYAETVKKAMEIEATKGEKFSWRYKVKAEQLLEEMAKIKF' A
#
# COMPACT_ATOMS: atom_id res chain seq x y z
N MET A 1 -3.39 21.51 2.75
CA MET A 1 -4.26 22.46 2.08
C MET A 1 -4.21 22.34 0.56
N LEU A 2 -3.06 22.42 -0.01
CA LEU A 2 -2.91 22.28 -1.46
C LEU A 2 -3.35 20.94 -2.00
N ASN A 3 -3.31 19.92 -1.15
CA ASN A 3 -3.69 18.57 -1.55
C ASN A 3 -5.14 18.43 -1.95
N MET A 4 -6.00 19.33 -1.44
CA MET A 4 -7.41 19.27 -1.82
C MET A 4 -7.62 19.61 -3.27
N PHE A 5 -6.64 20.21 -3.91
CA PHE A 5 -6.75 20.60 -5.31
C PHE A 5 -5.97 19.69 -6.25
N MET A 6 -5.63 18.50 -5.78
CA MET A 6 -5.00 17.52 -6.66
C MET A 6 -5.89 17.19 -7.82
N SER A 7 -5.34 17.21 -9.01
CA SER A 7 -6.09 16.86 -10.21
C SER A 7 -6.42 15.38 -10.20
N LYS A 8 -7.41 15.00 -10.99
CA LYS A 8 -7.78 13.59 -11.14
C LYS A 8 -6.60 12.75 -11.62
N LYS A 9 -5.82 13.31 -12.52
CA LYS A 9 -4.62 12.64 -13.04
C LYS A 9 -3.60 12.37 -11.93
N GLU A 10 -3.37 13.35 -11.07
CA GLU A 10 -2.46 13.18 -9.95
C GLU A 10 -2.97 12.16 -8.95
N LYS A 11 -4.27 12.14 -8.69
CA LYS A 11 -4.87 11.15 -7.79
C LYS A 11 -4.71 9.75 -8.34
N LEU A 12 -4.94 9.58 -9.63
CA LEU A 12 -4.77 8.28 -10.28
C LEU A 12 -3.32 7.80 -10.19
N ALA A 13 -2.38 8.69 -10.46
CA ALA A 13 -0.97 8.35 -10.40
C ALA A 13 -0.57 7.94 -8.98
N LYS A 14 -1.03 8.67 -7.99
CA LYS A 14 -0.72 8.37 -6.60
C LYS A 14 -1.33 7.04 -6.18
N ARG A 15 -2.57 6.80 -6.55
CA ARG A 15 -3.26 5.56 -6.23
C ARG A 15 -2.57 4.37 -6.89
N GLU A 16 -2.13 4.55 -8.12
CA GLU A 16 -1.44 3.50 -8.85
C GLU A 16 -0.10 3.16 -8.20
N ALA A 17 0.65 4.18 -7.77
CA ALA A 17 1.90 3.97 -7.06
C ALA A 17 1.67 3.22 -5.74
N LEU A 18 0.65 3.60 -4.99
CA LEU A 18 0.31 2.93 -3.74
C LEU A 18 -0.13 1.48 -3.97
N SER A 19 -0.89 1.26 -5.05
CA SER A 19 -1.35 -0.09 -5.41
C SER A 19 -0.17 -0.99 -5.74
N LYS A 20 0.79 -0.47 -6.47
CA LYS A 20 1.99 -1.22 -6.84
C LYS A 20 2.81 -1.57 -5.59
N GLU A 21 2.99 -0.59 -4.71
CA GLU A 21 3.70 -0.80 -3.47
C GLU A 21 2.98 -1.82 -2.57
N TYR A 22 1.66 -1.76 -2.55
CA TYR A 22 0.86 -2.70 -1.81
C TYR A 22 1.09 -4.13 -2.31
N ALA A 23 1.03 -4.33 -3.62
CA ALA A 23 1.24 -5.64 -4.20
C ALA A 23 2.62 -6.20 -3.89
N GLU A 24 3.65 -5.35 -3.96
CA GLU A 24 5.01 -5.76 -3.62
C GLU A 24 5.14 -6.11 -2.14
N THR A 25 4.48 -5.34 -1.28
CA THR A 25 4.51 -5.57 0.17
C THR A 25 3.83 -6.90 0.52
N VAL A 26 2.69 -7.19 -0.09
CA VAL A 26 1.98 -8.44 0.12
C VAL A 26 2.81 -9.63 -0.37
N LYS A 27 3.44 -9.48 -1.53
CA LYS A 27 4.31 -10.52 -2.07
C LYS A 27 5.46 -10.83 -1.11
N LYS A 28 6.10 -9.78 -0.58
CA LYS A 28 7.17 -9.92 0.39
C LYS A 28 6.68 -10.64 1.65
N ALA A 29 5.50 -10.25 2.14
CA ALA A 29 4.91 -10.87 3.32
C ALA A 29 4.73 -12.37 3.12
N MET A 30 4.21 -12.76 1.96
CA MET A 30 3.98 -14.15 1.65
C MET A 30 5.29 -14.95 1.57
N GLU A 31 6.30 -14.36 0.96
CA GLU A 31 7.61 -15.01 0.87
C GLU A 31 8.23 -15.21 2.24
N ILE A 32 8.18 -14.21 3.10
CA ILE A 32 8.75 -14.29 4.43
C ILE A 32 7.96 -15.26 5.30
N GLU A 33 6.64 -15.26 5.18
CA GLU A 33 5.81 -16.19 5.91
C GLU A 33 6.12 -17.64 5.54
N ALA A 34 6.36 -17.90 4.25
CA ALA A 34 6.69 -19.24 3.78
C ALA A 34 8.08 -19.70 4.22
N THR A 35 9.03 -18.77 4.37
CA THR A 35 10.41 -19.12 4.68
C THR A 35 10.78 -18.97 6.15
N LYS A 36 10.27 -17.92 6.80
CA LYS A 36 10.66 -17.59 8.18
C LYS A 36 9.51 -17.67 9.17
N GLY A 37 8.28 -17.74 8.69
CA GLY A 37 7.10 -17.84 9.52
C GLY A 37 6.36 -16.53 9.69
N GLU A 38 5.17 -16.65 10.25
CA GLU A 38 4.21 -15.55 10.36
C GLU A 38 4.75 -14.38 11.19
N LYS A 39 5.51 -14.66 12.23
CA LYS A 39 6.05 -13.60 13.09
C LYS A 39 6.90 -12.60 12.33
N PHE A 40 7.66 -13.08 11.36
CA PHE A 40 8.56 -12.23 10.60
C PHE A 40 7.85 -11.47 9.48
N SER A 41 6.69 -11.96 9.07
CA SER A 41 5.90 -11.30 8.01
C SER A 41 4.96 -10.23 8.56
N TRP A 42 4.80 -10.17 9.88
CA TRP A 42 3.84 -9.27 10.52
C TRP A 42 4.03 -7.81 10.13
N ARG A 43 5.27 -7.35 10.09
CA ARG A 43 5.57 -5.96 9.71
C ARG A 43 5.07 -5.61 8.32
N TYR A 44 5.23 -6.56 7.41
CA TYR A 44 4.77 -6.35 6.03
C TYR A 44 3.26 -6.35 5.94
N LYS A 45 2.60 -7.14 6.76
CA LYS A 45 1.13 -7.14 6.81
C LYS A 45 0.61 -5.81 7.33
N VAL A 46 1.22 -5.27 8.36
CA VAL A 46 0.85 -3.96 8.90
C VAL A 46 1.07 -2.88 7.87
N LYS A 47 2.19 -2.92 7.17
CA LYS A 47 2.47 -1.94 6.12
C LYS A 47 1.44 -2.03 4.99
N ALA A 48 1.06 -3.24 4.61
CA ALA A 48 0.03 -3.43 3.58
C ALA A 48 -1.29 -2.81 4.00
N GLU A 49 -1.69 -2.96 5.25
CA GLU A 49 -2.90 -2.33 5.75
C GLU A 49 -2.82 -0.82 5.71
N GLN A 50 -1.66 -0.26 6.07
CA GLN A 50 -1.44 1.18 6.00
C GLN A 50 -1.56 1.69 4.57
N LEU A 51 -1.03 0.93 3.62
CA LEU A 51 -1.13 1.29 2.21
C LEU A 51 -2.59 1.27 1.73
N LEU A 52 -3.36 0.30 2.20
CA LEU A 52 -4.79 0.25 1.89
C LEU A 52 -5.51 1.46 2.44
N GLU A 53 -5.20 1.87 3.66
CA GLU A 53 -5.79 3.06 4.25
C GLU A 53 -5.45 4.32 3.45
N GLU A 54 -4.21 4.42 3.01
CA GLU A 54 -3.78 5.54 2.18
C GLU A 54 -4.55 5.58 0.86
N MET A 55 -4.72 4.42 0.23
CA MET A 55 -5.50 4.35 -1.00
C MET A 55 -6.95 4.75 -0.78
N ALA A 56 -7.51 4.34 0.35
CA ALA A 56 -8.91 4.66 0.67
C ALA A 56 -9.14 6.16 0.89
N LYS A 57 -8.08 6.90 1.25
CA LYS A 57 -8.18 8.35 1.43
C LYS A 57 -8.24 9.11 0.13
N ILE A 58 -7.83 8.49 -0.95
CA ILE A 58 -7.87 9.12 -2.27
C ILE A 58 -9.26 8.99 -2.83
N LYS A 59 -9.93 10.13 -2.99
CA LYS A 59 -11.29 10.17 -3.48
C LYS A 59 -11.36 10.91 -4.81
N PHE A 60 -12.11 10.38 -5.71
CA PHE A 60 -12.36 10.99 -7.00
C PHE A 60 -13.73 11.68 -6.98
#